data_febdea2db6bccdb94e780b1eacdc7964
#
_entry.id   febdea2db6bccdb94e780b1eacdc7964
#
_cell.length_a   1.000
_cell.length_b   1.000
_cell.length_c   1.000
_cell.angle_alpha   90.00
_cell.angle_beta   90.00
_cell.angle_gamma   90.00
#
_symmetry.space_group_name_H-M   'P 1'
#
loop_
_entity.id
_entity.type
_entity.pdbx_description
1 polymer ?
#
loop_
_entity_poly.entity_id
_entity_poly.type
_entity_poly.pdbx_seq_one_letter_code
_entity_poly.pdbx_strand_id
1 'polypeptide(L)'
;TEKTSFDMKPLDLLERIENDSIQNKKSFDYFISHSFLDNKLVKKIVKEMNKLNLHIYCDWFNDTDFLKRKYASKYTRIILKKRIEQSAKILFIKTNHTNNAKNYFLSKWVKMEILYASKLGKQIECIDLINNKKCEFKEFEYNLKFKD
;
A
#
# COMPACT_ATOMS: atom_id res chain seq x y z
N THR A 1 -7.48 -2.74 -30.29
CA THR A 1 -6.83 -3.81 -29.52
C THR A 1 -6.61 -3.36 -28.08
N GLU A 2 -6.95 -4.23 -27.15
CA GLU A 2 -6.72 -3.94 -25.74
C GLU A 2 -5.23 -3.93 -25.47
N LYS A 3 -4.79 -2.93 -24.70
CA LYS A 3 -3.42 -2.92 -24.20
C LYS A 3 -3.26 -4.03 -23.16
N THR A 4 -2.14 -4.73 -23.20
CA THR A 4 -1.78 -5.66 -22.13
C THR A 4 -1.38 -4.84 -20.90
N SER A 5 -1.41 -5.44 -19.72
CA SER A 5 -0.96 -4.77 -18.49
C SER A 5 0.49 -4.31 -18.61
N PHE A 6 1.29 -5.00 -19.42
CA PHE A 6 2.69 -4.66 -19.64
C PHE A 6 2.85 -3.32 -20.37
N ASP A 7 1.92 -2.98 -21.27
CA ASP A 7 2.01 -1.79 -22.11
C ASP A 7 1.30 -0.57 -21.50
N MET A 8 0.50 -0.75 -20.47
CA MET A 8 -0.25 0.33 -19.86
C MET A 8 0.63 1.23 -18.99
N LYS A 9 0.36 2.53 -19.04
CA LYS A 9 0.97 3.53 -18.18
C LYS A 9 0.05 3.82 -16.99
N PRO A 10 0.55 4.45 -15.92
CA PRO A 10 -0.27 4.79 -14.75
C PRO A 10 -1.55 5.56 -15.09
N LEU A 11 -1.50 6.49 -16.05
CA LEU A 11 -2.69 7.22 -16.47
C LEU A 11 -3.75 6.30 -17.06
N ASP A 12 -3.34 5.32 -17.88
CA ASP A 12 -4.27 4.36 -18.49
C ASP A 12 -4.98 3.54 -17.41
N LEU A 13 -4.26 3.10 -16.40
CA LEU A 13 -4.85 2.37 -15.29
C LEU A 13 -5.80 3.26 -14.49
N LEU A 14 -5.43 4.50 -14.22
CA LEU A 14 -6.29 5.44 -13.51
C LEU A 14 -7.62 5.65 -14.26
N GLU A 15 -7.57 5.85 -15.57
CA GLU A 15 -8.77 6.00 -16.38
C GLU A 15 -9.66 4.76 -16.29
N ARG A 16 -9.07 3.57 -16.27
CA ARG A 16 -9.83 2.32 -16.12
C ARG A 16 -10.46 2.19 -14.75
N ILE A 17 -9.74 2.58 -13.69
CA ILE A 17 -10.31 2.57 -12.34
C ILE A 17 -11.52 3.48 -12.24
N GLU A 18 -11.48 4.64 -12.90
CA GLU A 18 -12.58 5.60 -12.86
C GLU A 18 -13.77 5.20 -13.74
N ASN A 19 -13.51 4.56 -14.88
CA ASN A 19 -14.53 4.35 -15.91
C ASN A 19 -14.89 2.87 -16.14
N ASP A 20 -14.04 1.93 -15.75
CA ASP A 20 -14.27 0.49 -15.92
C ASP A 20 -14.93 -0.06 -14.65
N SER A 21 -16.12 -0.64 -14.80
CA SER A 21 -16.86 -1.18 -13.66
C SER A 21 -16.11 -2.25 -12.89
N ILE A 22 -15.27 -3.04 -13.57
CA ILE A 22 -14.49 -4.09 -12.90
C ILE A 22 -13.43 -3.47 -11.98
N GLN A 23 -12.67 -2.49 -12.49
CA GLN A 23 -11.64 -1.83 -11.70
C GLN A 23 -12.22 -0.95 -10.59
N ASN A 24 -13.30 -0.26 -10.89
CA ASN A 24 -13.97 0.64 -9.95
C ASN A 24 -14.61 -0.12 -8.78
N LYS A 25 -15.10 -1.33 -9.02
CA LYS A 25 -15.79 -2.14 -8.00
C LYS A 25 -14.89 -3.11 -7.27
N LYS A 26 -13.59 -3.14 -7.56
CA LYS A 26 -12.66 -4.00 -6.81
C LYS A 26 -12.69 -3.63 -5.34
N SER A 27 -12.65 -4.64 -4.48
CA SER A 27 -12.54 -4.46 -3.04
C SER A 27 -11.49 -5.41 -2.49
N PHE A 28 -10.79 -4.96 -1.46
CA PHE A 28 -9.73 -5.71 -0.83
C PHE A 28 -9.94 -5.74 0.68
N ASP A 29 -9.57 -6.84 1.30
CA ASP A 29 -9.58 -6.92 2.77
C ASP A 29 -8.47 -6.06 3.35
N TYR A 30 -7.29 -6.09 2.72
CA TYR A 30 -6.12 -5.32 3.15
C TYR A 30 -5.40 -4.69 1.97
N PHE A 31 -4.92 -3.49 2.21
CA PHE A 31 -3.88 -2.83 1.41
C PHE A 31 -2.58 -2.96 2.18
N ILE A 32 -1.55 -3.53 1.59
CA ILE A 32 -0.25 -3.66 2.25
C ILE A 32 0.63 -2.47 1.91
N SER A 33 0.99 -1.70 2.93
CA SER A 33 1.95 -0.60 2.82
C SER A 33 3.32 -1.09 3.28
N HIS A 34 4.31 -1.03 2.40
CA HIS A 34 5.63 -1.58 2.67
C HIS A 34 6.68 -0.93 1.77
N SER A 35 7.96 -1.09 2.14
CA SER A 35 9.06 -0.72 1.26
C SER A 35 9.28 -1.81 0.21
N PHE A 36 9.54 -1.41 -1.03
CA PHE A 36 9.89 -2.35 -2.09
C PHE A 36 11.11 -3.20 -1.74
N LEU A 37 12.00 -2.67 -0.90
CA LEU A 37 13.19 -3.40 -0.45
C LEU A 37 12.84 -4.64 0.39
N ASP A 38 11.61 -4.70 0.92
CA ASP A 38 11.12 -5.82 1.71
C ASP A 38 10.24 -6.79 0.90
N ASN A 39 10.35 -6.78 -0.41
CA ASN A 39 9.45 -7.53 -1.29
C ASN A 39 9.44 -9.04 -1.00
N LYS A 40 10.59 -9.64 -0.66
CA LYS A 40 10.67 -11.08 -0.36
C LYS A 40 9.87 -11.43 0.88
N LEU A 41 9.98 -10.61 1.92
CA LEU A 41 9.24 -10.79 3.16
C LEU A 41 7.73 -10.60 2.93
N VAL A 42 7.37 -9.55 2.23
CA VAL A 42 5.97 -9.24 1.94
C VAL A 42 5.32 -10.36 1.13
N LYS A 43 6.06 -10.95 0.19
CA LYS A 43 5.57 -12.09 -0.59
C LYS A 43 5.17 -13.26 0.30
N LYS A 44 5.95 -13.55 1.34
CA LYS A 44 5.62 -14.61 2.29
C LYS A 44 4.38 -14.26 3.10
N ILE A 45 4.27 -13.02 3.55
CA ILE A 45 3.11 -12.54 4.32
C ILE A 45 1.84 -12.65 3.47
N VAL A 46 1.89 -12.20 2.22
CA VAL A 46 0.72 -12.27 1.31
C VAL A 46 0.29 -13.72 1.10
N LYS A 47 1.24 -14.65 0.93
CA LYS A 47 0.90 -16.06 0.78
C LYS A 47 0.16 -16.60 2.00
N GLU A 48 0.61 -16.27 3.19
CA GLU A 48 -0.06 -16.71 4.42
C GLU A 48 -1.45 -16.11 4.54
N MET A 49 -1.61 -14.84 4.21
CA MET A 49 -2.91 -14.18 4.24
C MET A 49 -3.87 -14.76 3.20
N ASN A 50 -3.38 -15.10 2.02
CA ASN A 50 -4.19 -15.72 0.97
C ASN A 50 -4.70 -17.12 1.41
N LYS A 51 -3.92 -17.85 2.19
CA LYS A 51 -4.36 -19.14 2.76
C LYS A 51 -5.56 -18.97 3.70
N LEU A 52 -5.73 -17.77 4.25
CA LEU A 52 -6.87 -17.44 5.12
C LEU A 52 -8.05 -16.86 4.31
N ASN A 53 -8.01 -16.95 3.00
CA ASN A 53 -9.01 -16.40 2.07
C ASN A 53 -9.14 -14.88 2.13
N LEU A 54 -8.07 -14.18 2.52
CA LEU A 54 -8.05 -12.73 2.52
C LEU A 54 -7.64 -12.22 1.14
N HIS A 55 -8.39 -11.24 0.64
CA HIS A 55 -8.11 -10.59 -0.64
C HIS A 55 -7.23 -9.37 -0.39
N ILE A 56 -5.97 -9.43 -0.84
CA ILE A 56 -4.94 -8.47 -0.48
C ILE A 56 -4.56 -7.64 -1.70
N TYR A 57 -4.47 -6.32 -1.53
CA TYR A 57 -3.82 -5.46 -2.51
C TYR A 57 -2.37 -5.25 -2.11
N CYS A 58 -1.47 -5.60 -3.02
CA CYS A 58 -0.05 -5.30 -2.91
C CYS A 58 0.38 -4.75 -4.26
N ASP A 59 0.89 -3.52 -4.31
CA ASP A 59 1.13 -2.80 -5.56
C ASP A 59 2.00 -3.57 -6.56
N TRP A 60 3.04 -4.22 -6.10
CA TRP A 60 3.91 -4.94 -7.02
C TRP A 60 3.41 -6.32 -7.42
N PHE A 61 2.34 -6.83 -6.78
CA PHE A 61 1.65 -8.03 -7.24
C PHE A 61 0.52 -7.70 -8.21
N ASN A 62 -0.24 -6.66 -7.88
CA ASN A 62 -1.49 -6.36 -8.57
C ASN A 62 -1.29 -5.38 -9.73
N ASP A 63 -0.48 -4.34 -9.52
CA ASP A 63 -0.30 -3.26 -10.48
C ASP A 63 1.17 -2.99 -10.80
N THR A 64 2.05 -4.01 -10.69
CA THR A 64 3.51 -3.86 -10.87
C THR A 64 3.89 -3.17 -12.16
N ASP A 65 3.26 -3.58 -13.27
CA ASP A 65 3.59 -3.05 -14.59
C ASP A 65 3.26 -1.58 -14.72
N PHE A 66 2.36 -1.06 -13.89
CA PHE A 66 1.92 0.34 -13.94
C PHE A 66 2.62 1.19 -12.91
N LEU A 67 3.02 0.59 -11.76
CA LEU A 67 3.47 1.31 -10.58
C LEU A 67 4.96 1.13 -10.29
N LYS A 68 5.76 0.81 -11.29
CA LYS A 68 7.21 0.72 -11.12
C LYS A 68 7.74 2.07 -10.64
N ARG A 69 8.65 2.02 -9.67
CA ARG A 69 9.19 3.24 -9.03
C ARG A 69 9.79 4.22 -10.03
N LYS A 70 10.42 3.74 -11.10
CA LYS A 70 10.98 4.60 -12.15
C LYS A 70 9.93 5.38 -12.93
N TYR A 71 8.68 4.96 -12.87
CA TYR A 71 7.56 5.64 -13.52
C TYR A 71 6.68 6.37 -12.49
N ALA A 72 7.16 6.53 -11.27
CA ALA A 72 6.41 7.22 -10.21
C ALA A 72 6.01 8.62 -10.68
N SER A 73 4.73 8.94 -10.52
CA SER A 73 4.15 10.19 -10.98
C SER A 73 2.94 10.55 -10.11
N LYS A 74 2.34 11.72 -10.40
CA LYS A 74 1.09 12.10 -9.74
C LYS A 74 -0.02 11.07 -9.97
N TYR A 75 -0.04 10.41 -11.14
CA TYR A 75 -1.04 9.39 -11.44
C TYR A 75 -0.84 8.14 -10.59
N THR A 76 0.41 7.73 -10.37
CA THR A 76 0.73 6.62 -9.47
C THR A 76 0.18 6.89 -8.08
N ARG A 77 0.37 8.09 -7.57
CA ARG A 77 -0.12 8.49 -6.26
C ARG A 77 -1.65 8.42 -6.19
N ILE A 78 -2.33 8.90 -7.22
CA ILE A 78 -3.79 8.86 -7.30
C ILE A 78 -4.29 7.40 -7.32
N ILE A 79 -3.63 6.53 -8.09
CA ILE A 79 -3.97 5.10 -8.16
C ILE A 79 -3.85 4.45 -6.79
N LEU A 80 -2.75 4.67 -6.09
CA LEU A 80 -2.55 4.10 -4.76
C LEU A 80 -3.62 4.58 -3.79
N LYS A 81 -4.00 5.85 -3.86
CA LYS A 81 -5.10 6.39 -3.05
C LYS A 81 -6.43 5.69 -3.35
N LYS A 82 -6.73 5.45 -4.63
CA LYS A 82 -7.93 4.72 -5.02
C LYS A 82 -7.93 3.30 -4.44
N ARG A 83 -6.80 2.61 -4.51
CA ARG A 83 -6.68 1.25 -3.96
C ARG A 83 -6.84 1.23 -2.44
N ILE A 84 -6.34 2.26 -1.76
CA ILE A 84 -6.56 2.41 -0.31
C ILE A 84 -8.06 2.59 -0.03
N GLU A 85 -8.75 3.42 -0.80
CA GLU A 85 -10.21 3.62 -0.67
C GLU A 85 -10.97 2.31 -0.85
N GLN A 86 -10.50 1.42 -1.73
CA GLN A 86 -11.11 0.13 -2.03
C GLN A 86 -10.78 -0.95 -1.00
N SER A 87 -9.95 -0.66 -0.02
CA SER A 87 -9.48 -1.63 0.97
C SER A 87 -10.19 -1.40 2.31
N ALA A 88 -10.56 -2.48 2.99
CA ALA A 88 -11.22 -2.39 4.29
C ALA A 88 -10.24 -1.93 5.37
N LYS A 89 -9.03 -2.44 5.33
CA LYS A 89 -7.98 -2.17 6.32
C LYS A 89 -6.63 -2.00 5.64
N ILE A 90 -5.69 -1.43 6.38
CA ILE A 90 -4.31 -1.27 5.93
C ILE A 90 -3.41 -2.13 6.81
N LEU A 91 -2.52 -2.87 6.19
CA LEU A 91 -1.46 -3.59 6.91
C LEU A 91 -0.13 -2.89 6.62
N PHE A 92 0.44 -2.28 7.63
CA PHE A 92 1.73 -1.61 7.53
C PHE A 92 2.83 -2.58 7.98
N ILE A 93 3.75 -2.86 7.08
CA ILE A 93 4.94 -3.67 7.38
C ILE A 93 6.08 -2.70 7.71
N LYS A 94 6.33 -2.51 9.00
CA LYS A 94 7.34 -1.59 9.48
C LYS A 94 8.68 -2.30 9.59
N THR A 95 9.68 -1.77 8.89
CA THR A 95 11.05 -2.31 8.88
C THR A 95 12.04 -1.16 8.96
N ASN A 96 13.33 -1.49 8.99
CA ASN A 96 14.39 -0.49 8.89
C ASN A 96 14.41 0.23 7.55
N HIS A 97 13.71 -0.29 6.54
CA HIS A 97 13.57 0.35 5.22
C HIS A 97 12.43 1.36 5.18
N THR A 98 11.41 1.22 6.05
CA THR A 98 10.29 2.15 6.08
C THR A 98 10.48 3.29 7.06
N ASN A 99 11.12 3.00 8.21
CA ASN A 99 11.28 3.96 9.30
C ASN A 99 12.67 3.86 9.92
N ASN A 100 13.17 4.99 10.42
CA ASN A 100 14.40 4.99 11.20
C ASN A 100 14.10 4.64 12.68
N ALA A 101 15.15 4.58 13.52
CA ALA A 101 15.03 4.24 14.94
C ALA A 101 14.13 5.20 15.73
N LYS A 102 13.94 6.43 15.23
CA LYS A 102 13.08 7.45 15.85
C LYS A 102 11.68 7.48 15.27
N ASN A 103 11.33 6.47 14.45
CA ASN A 103 10.04 6.34 13.76
C ASN A 103 9.75 7.38 12.67
N TYR A 104 10.76 8.12 12.20
CA TYR A 104 10.59 8.94 11.00
C TYR A 104 10.49 8.04 9.77
N PHE A 105 9.59 8.41 8.85
CA PHE A 105 9.46 7.66 7.60
C PHE A 105 10.66 7.89 6.69
N LEU A 106 11.22 6.79 6.20
CA LEU A 106 12.27 6.81 5.19
C LEU A 106 11.68 6.74 3.77
N SER A 107 10.53 6.10 3.63
CA SER A 107 9.83 5.95 2.35
C SER A 107 8.73 6.98 2.23
N LYS A 108 8.83 7.86 1.23
CA LYS A 108 7.78 8.85 0.94
C LYS A 108 6.47 8.20 0.53
N TRP A 109 6.55 7.05 -0.15
CA TRP A 109 5.35 6.31 -0.58
C TRP A 109 4.60 5.72 0.59
N VAL A 110 5.33 5.06 1.50
CA VAL A 110 4.73 4.51 2.71
C VAL A 110 4.12 5.62 3.56
N LYS A 111 4.83 6.72 3.72
CA LYS A 111 4.32 7.88 4.48
C LYS A 111 3.00 8.37 3.88
N MET A 112 2.94 8.56 2.56
CA MET A 112 1.75 9.02 1.88
C MET A 112 0.59 8.04 2.09
N GLU A 113 0.85 6.75 1.94
CA GLU A 113 -0.18 5.71 2.10
C GLU A 113 -0.75 5.69 3.51
N ILE A 114 0.10 5.74 4.52
CA ILE A 114 -0.32 5.72 5.91
C ILE A 114 -1.09 7.00 6.28
N LEU A 115 -0.60 8.16 5.85
CA LEU A 115 -1.28 9.43 6.12
C LEU A 115 -2.65 9.48 5.44
N TYR A 116 -2.74 9.02 4.20
CA TYR A 116 -4.01 9.04 3.49
C TYR A 116 -5.02 8.08 4.10
N ALA A 117 -4.58 6.87 4.44
CA ALA A 117 -5.44 5.88 5.11
C ALA A 117 -5.95 6.41 6.45
N SER A 118 -5.07 7.07 7.20
CA SER A 118 -5.45 7.71 8.47
C SER A 118 -6.50 8.79 8.26
N LYS A 119 -6.32 9.63 7.24
CA LYS A 119 -7.27 10.69 6.90
C LYS A 119 -8.65 10.13 6.56
N LEU A 120 -8.70 8.96 5.92
CA LEU A 120 -9.95 8.28 5.58
C LEU A 120 -10.60 7.55 6.77
N GLY A 121 -9.91 7.49 7.90
CA GLY A 121 -10.39 6.75 9.07
C GLY A 121 -10.26 5.23 8.93
N LYS A 122 -9.42 4.74 8.02
CA LYS A 122 -9.18 3.31 7.87
C LYS A 122 -8.44 2.76 9.10
N GLN A 123 -8.78 1.55 9.50
CA GLN A 123 -8.02 0.85 10.53
C GLN A 123 -6.67 0.43 9.96
N ILE A 124 -5.61 0.74 10.67
CA ILE A 124 -4.25 0.39 10.28
C ILE A 124 -3.68 -0.59 11.30
N GLU A 125 -3.40 -1.79 10.84
CA GLU A 125 -2.67 -2.79 11.61
C GLU A 125 -1.20 -2.72 11.21
N CYS A 126 -0.31 -2.99 12.13
CA CYS A 126 1.12 -2.91 11.87
C CYS A 126 1.83 -4.18 12.32
N ILE A 127 2.68 -4.70 11.44
CA ILE A 127 3.66 -5.71 11.80
C ILE A 127 4.98 -4.97 11.98
N ASP A 128 5.40 -4.81 13.24
CA ASP A 128 6.62 -4.06 13.58
C ASP A 128 7.80 -5.03 13.65
N LEU A 129 8.57 -5.10 12.57
CA LEU A 129 9.72 -6.01 12.50
C LEU A 129 10.98 -5.39 13.11
N ILE A 130 10.95 -4.10 13.46
CA ILE A 130 12.02 -3.49 14.23
C ILE A 130 11.96 -3.97 15.68
N ASN A 131 10.75 -4.01 16.27
CA ASN A 131 10.52 -4.44 17.65
C ASN A 131 9.87 -5.82 17.72
N ASN A 132 9.70 -6.49 16.59
CA ASN A 132 9.15 -7.85 16.47
C ASN A 132 7.78 -8.02 17.13
N LYS A 133 6.88 -7.07 16.93
CA LYS A 133 5.51 -7.15 17.46
C LYS A 133 4.51 -6.48 16.54
N LYS A 134 3.23 -6.87 16.68
CA LYS A 134 2.14 -6.14 16.08
C LYS A 134 1.88 -4.89 16.92
N CYS A 135 1.64 -3.78 16.26
CA CYS A 135 1.22 -2.58 16.95
C CYS A 135 -0.06 -2.03 16.31
N GLU A 136 -0.85 -1.32 17.11
CA GLU A 136 -2.04 -0.65 16.63
C GLU A 136 -1.71 0.72 16.08
N PHE A 137 -2.55 1.20 15.18
CA PHE A 137 -2.35 2.48 14.50
C PHE A 137 -2.27 3.67 15.44
N LYS A 138 -2.92 3.61 16.60
CA LYS A 138 -2.91 4.73 17.55
C LYS A 138 -1.51 5.15 17.95
N GLU A 139 -0.58 4.19 18.06
CA GLU A 139 0.83 4.50 18.34
C GLU A 139 1.46 5.27 17.19
N PHE A 140 1.16 4.88 15.95
CA PHE A 140 1.67 5.56 14.78
C PHE A 140 1.07 6.94 14.59
N GLU A 141 -0.22 7.10 14.84
CA GLU A 141 -0.86 8.39 14.76
C GLU A 141 -0.22 9.39 15.71
N TYR A 142 0.06 8.95 16.94
CA TYR A 142 0.76 9.76 17.92
C TYR A 142 2.14 10.17 17.40
N ASN A 143 2.90 9.22 16.90
CA ASN A 143 4.24 9.47 16.36
C ASN A 143 4.20 10.40 15.15
N LEU A 144 3.22 10.26 14.26
CA LEU A 144 3.06 11.13 13.11
C LEU A 144 2.87 12.59 13.49
N LYS A 145 2.12 12.85 14.55
CA LYS A 145 1.89 14.22 15.05
C LYS A 145 3.17 14.87 15.54
N PHE A 146 4.11 14.12 16.05
CA PHE A 146 5.37 14.62 16.57
C PHE A 146 6.51 14.61 15.57
N LYS A 147 6.46 13.74 14.58
CA LYS A 147 7.56 13.49 13.65
C LYS A 147 7.37 14.12 12.28
N ASP A 148 6.19 14.60 12.02
CA ASP A 148 5.89 15.33 10.81
C ASP A 148 6.14 16.81 11.01
#